data_07ff1217c456b0a8fae4d9af8f0eac94
#
_entry.id   07ff1217c456b0a8fae4d9af8f0eac94
#
_cell.length_a   1.000
_cell.length_b   1.000
_cell.length_c   1.000
_cell.angle_alpha   90.00
_cell.angle_beta   90.00
_cell.angle_gamma   90.00
#
_symmetry.space_group_name_H-M   'P 1'
#
loop_
_entity.id
_entity.type
_entity.pdbx_description
1 polymer ?
#
loop_
_entity_poly.entity_id
_entity_poly.type
_entity_poly.pdbx_seq_one_letter_code
_entity_poly.pdbx_strand_id
1 'polypeptide(L)'
;MENAAKLRRLNELRCSLPHMSQVALAAFLSKAQTEDLPVVRCRNAVRRARDAAVNHDTPVGPLIVQVSLELRSGGTKLCDVANPHALLYLAASCKMFSAELKRVYNKDPCGPTRPWKLCVYCDEAKPGNAFKQDNKRSLQNVYAGIMNLGAAALAKEDFWLALATLESTAVAKVEGGMSQVIGAILKLAFDLHGYNLERAGLEVVLHDGTRLRIFLKLACLLCDESGLHQVWMCKGASGTKCCVECMYIVNPNWVAADEVGEDDDLVLFTKVFDVRKLVRHTKHTIHAIVDNLASAKPVLNADDFKAKEQTSSS
;
A
#
# COMPACT_ATOMS: atom_id res chain seq x y z
N MET A 1 12.98 -19.56 -49.10
CA MET A 1 13.11 -18.08 -49.24
C MET A 1 12.17 -17.28 -48.36
N GLU A 2 10.92 -17.70 -48.19
CA GLU A 2 9.90 -16.99 -47.42
C GLU A 2 10.25 -16.82 -45.92
N ASN A 3 10.83 -17.84 -45.28
CA ASN A 3 11.24 -17.76 -43.86
C ASN A 3 12.40 -16.79 -43.63
N ALA A 4 13.33 -16.66 -44.56
CA ALA A 4 14.42 -15.69 -44.41
C ALA A 4 13.94 -14.24 -44.52
N ALA A 5 12.95 -13.97 -45.38
CA ALA A 5 12.33 -12.66 -45.50
C ALA A 5 11.51 -12.28 -44.24
N LYS A 6 10.79 -13.25 -43.67
CA LYS A 6 10.06 -13.06 -42.41
C LYS A 6 10.99 -12.74 -41.24
N LEU A 7 12.10 -13.47 -41.11
CA LEU A 7 13.11 -13.24 -40.06
C LEU A 7 13.80 -11.88 -40.22
N ARG A 8 14.09 -11.46 -41.47
CA ARG A 8 14.67 -10.14 -41.74
C ARG A 8 13.71 -9.01 -41.31
N ARG A 9 12.43 -9.09 -41.70
CA ARG A 9 11.39 -8.15 -41.26
C ARG A 9 11.23 -8.08 -39.74
N LEU A 10 11.26 -9.24 -39.08
CA LEU A 10 11.17 -9.30 -37.60
C LEU A 10 12.37 -8.60 -36.96
N ASN A 11 13.57 -8.77 -37.50
CA ASN A 11 14.77 -8.09 -37.00
C ASN A 11 14.75 -6.61 -37.26
N GLU A 12 14.27 -6.15 -38.41
CA GLU A 12 14.08 -4.74 -38.74
C GLU A 12 13.06 -4.09 -37.76
N LEU A 13 11.95 -4.77 -37.48
CA LEU A 13 10.95 -4.30 -36.52
C LEU A 13 11.52 -4.22 -35.10
N ARG A 14 12.34 -5.19 -34.70
CA ARG A 14 13.03 -5.19 -33.42
C ARG A 14 14.02 -4.02 -33.30
N CYS A 15 14.76 -3.72 -34.35
CA CYS A 15 15.69 -2.59 -34.36
C CYS A 15 14.97 -1.22 -34.31
N SER A 16 13.77 -1.14 -34.88
CA SER A 16 12.95 0.09 -34.82
C SER A 16 12.24 0.30 -33.46
N LEU A 17 12.20 -0.72 -32.60
CA LEU A 17 11.55 -0.69 -31.28
C LEU A 17 12.54 -1.06 -30.15
N PRO A 18 13.62 -0.30 -29.93
CA PRO A 18 14.73 -0.68 -29.06
C PRO A 18 14.34 -0.81 -27.59
N HIS A 19 13.20 -0.23 -27.18
CA HIS A 19 12.71 -0.25 -25.80
C HIS A 19 11.69 -1.36 -25.53
N MET A 20 11.32 -2.14 -26.55
CA MET A 20 10.37 -3.25 -26.42
C MET A 20 11.14 -4.56 -26.17
N SER A 21 10.81 -5.26 -25.08
CA SER A 21 11.40 -6.58 -24.82
C SER A 21 10.96 -7.61 -25.89
N GLN A 22 11.74 -8.66 -26.07
CA GLN A 22 11.41 -9.73 -27.03
C GLN A 22 10.07 -10.40 -26.70
N VAL A 23 9.77 -10.57 -25.41
CA VAL A 23 8.51 -11.16 -24.94
C VAL A 23 7.34 -10.23 -25.25
N ALA A 24 7.49 -8.92 -25.00
CA ALA A 24 6.46 -7.94 -25.31
C ALA A 24 6.21 -7.83 -26.82
N LEU A 25 7.26 -7.88 -27.64
CA LEU A 25 7.13 -7.89 -29.10
C LEU A 25 6.43 -9.15 -29.61
N ALA A 26 6.76 -10.33 -29.09
CA ALA A 26 6.11 -11.59 -29.45
C ALA A 26 4.62 -11.58 -29.05
N ALA A 27 4.28 -11.11 -27.86
CA ALA A 27 2.90 -10.96 -27.39
C ALA A 27 2.11 -9.96 -28.26
N PHE A 28 2.72 -8.83 -28.62
CA PHE A 28 2.12 -7.84 -29.52
C PHE A 28 1.85 -8.43 -30.90
N LEU A 29 2.83 -9.10 -31.50
CA LEU A 29 2.66 -9.72 -32.82
C LEU A 29 1.62 -10.84 -32.82
N SER A 30 1.54 -11.63 -31.76
CA SER A 30 0.50 -12.66 -31.60
C SER A 30 -0.89 -12.04 -31.56
N LYS A 31 -1.10 -10.96 -30.78
CA LYS A 31 -2.38 -10.23 -30.74
C LYS A 31 -2.69 -9.54 -32.07
N ALA A 32 -1.70 -8.95 -32.72
CA ALA A 32 -1.88 -8.30 -34.04
C ALA A 32 -2.30 -9.27 -35.15
N GLN A 33 -2.07 -10.58 -34.96
CA GLN A 33 -2.53 -11.60 -35.90
C GLN A 33 -3.98 -12.05 -35.64
N THR A 34 -4.45 -11.90 -34.42
CA THR A 34 -5.76 -12.44 -33.99
C THR A 34 -6.83 -11.36 -33.80
N GLU A 35 -6.43 -10.13 -33.65
CA GLU A 35 -7.34 -9.00 -33.36
C GLU A 35 -7.15 -7.87 -34.39
N ASP A 36 -8.25 -7.25 -34.81
CA ASP A 36 -8.24 -6.01 -35.59
C ASP A 36 -7.75 -4.87 -34.69
N LEU A 37 -6.43 -4.67 -34.65
CA LEU A 37 -5.85 -3.63 -33.83
C LEU A 37 -6.19 -2.24 -34.40
N PRO A 38 -6.76 -1.34 -33.61
CA PRO A 38 -7.04 0.02 -34.07
C PRO A 38 -5.75 0.71 -34.51
N VAL A 39 -5.77 1.34 -35.69
CA VAL A 39 -4.60 2.04 -36.26
C VAL A 39 -4.37 3.32 -35.46
N VAL A 40 -3.85 3.19 -34.24
CA VAL A 40 -3.50 4.31 -33.38
C VAL A 40 -2.03 4.68 -33.63
N ARG A 41 -1.79 5.72 -34.42
CA ARG A 41 -0.44 6.17 -34.79
C ARG A 41 0.12 7.28 -33.88
N CYS A 42 -0.65 7.77 -32.93
CA CYS A 42 -0.30 8.93 -32.13
C CYS A 42 -0.11 8.56 -30.65
N ARG A 43 1.05 8.91 -30.08
CA ARG A 43 1.36 8.72 -28.65
C ARG A 43 0.29 9.32 -27.73
N ASN A 44 -0.29 10.46 -28.10
CA ASN A 44 -1.35 11.12 -27.33
C ASN A 44 -2.69 10.36 -27.39
N ALA A 45 -2.97 9.62 -28.48
CA ALA A 45 -4.18 8.80 -28.56
C ALA A 45 -4.05 7.53 -27.69
N VAL A 46 -2.85 6.89 -27.67
CA VAL A 46 -2.56 5.79 -26.74
C VAL A 46 -2.67 6.26 -25.30
N ARG A 47 -2.14 7.44 -24.99
CA ARG A 47 -2.26 8.03 -23.66
C ARG A 47 -3.72 8.31 -23.30
N ARG A 48 -4.50 8.94 -24.18
CA ARG A 48 -5.93 9.19 -23.94
C ARG A 48 -6.73 7.91 -23.78
N ALA A 49 -6.46 6.88 -24.58
CA ALA A 49 -7.11 5.57 -24.45
C ALA A 49 -6.78 4.91 -23.09
N ARG A 50 -5.52 5.03 -22.65
CA ARG A 50 -5.11 4.57 -21.33
C ARG A 50 -5.78 5.37 -20.21
N ASP A 51 -5.80 6.69 -20.31
CA ASP A 51 -6.41 7.58 -19.33
C ASP A 51 -7.93 7.35 -19.25
N ALA A 52 -8.59 7.09 -20.39
CA ALA A 52 -10.00 6.70 -20.43
C ALA A 52 -10.27 5.31 -19.83
N ALA A 53 -9.36 4.36 -20.02
CA ALA A 53 -9.46 3.02 -19.42
C ALA A 53 -9.25 3.06 -17.89
N VAL A 54 -8.39 3.96 -17.41
CA VAL A 54 -8.12 4.17 -15.98
C VAL A 54 -9.25 4.95 -15.29
N ASN A 55 -9.91 5.87 -15.99
CA ASN A 55 -11.06 6.63 -15.49
C ASN A 55 -12.39 5.85 -15.64
N HIS A 56 -12.36 4.57 -15.36
CA HIS A 56 -13.56 3.74 -15.42
C HIS A 56 -14.50 4.09 -14.25
N ASP A 57 -15.71 4.56 -14.57
CA ASP A 57 -16.74 4.78 -13.58
C ASP A 57 -17.39 3.46 -13.19
N THR A 58 -17.51 3.24 -11.88
CA THR A 58 -18.23 2.09 -11.31
C THR A 58 -19.46 2.59 -10.54
N PRO A 59 -20.40 1.71 -10.19
CA PRO A 59 -21.54 2.08 -9.33
C PRO A 59 -21.15 2.68 -7.97
N VAL A 60 -19.87 2.52 -7.58
CA VAL A 60 -19.32 3.00 -6.30
C VAL A 60 -18.31 4.13 -6.50
N GLY A 61 -18.33 4.77 -7.65
CA GLY A 61 -17.50 5.90 -8.03
C GLY A 61 -16.36 5.56 -8.98
N PRO A 62 -15.53 6.55 -9.33
CA PRO A 62 -14.41 6.36 -10.25
C PRO A 62 -13.34 5.44 -9.70
N LEU A 63 -12.64 4.72 -10.59
CA LEU A 63 -11.55 3.82 -10.20
C LEU A 63 -10.37 4.57 -9.58
N ILE A 64 -10.01 5.73 -10.16
CA ILE A 64 -8.94 6.57 -9.65
C ILE A 64 -9.55 7.82 -9.02
N VAL A 65 -9.12 8.09 -7.79
CA VAL A 65 -9.51 9.27 -7.03
C VAL A 65 -8.28 10.05 -6.59
N GLN A 66 -8.45 11.35 -6.39
CA GLN A 66 -7.41 12.20 -5.88
C GLN A 66 -7.54 12.37 -4.37
N VAL A 67 -6.44 12.13 -3.66
CA VAL A 67 -6.32 12.41 -2.23
C VAL A 67 -5.39 13.61 -2.02
N SER A 68 -5.75 14.48 -1.09
CA SER A 68 -4.91 15.61 -0.71
C SER A 68 -3.93 15.16 0.38
N LEU A 69 -2.64 15.33 0.12
CA LEU A 69 -1.55 15.03 1.04
C LEU A 69 -0.85 16.34 1.43
N GLU A 70 -0.63 16.54 2.72
CA GLU A 70 0.11 17.68 3.25
C GLU A 70 1.60 17.54 2.97
N LEU A 71 2.27 18.64 2.64
CA LEU A 71 3.69 18.67 2.35
C LEU A 71 4.49 19.21 3.54
N ARG A 72 5.69 18.69 3.75
CA ARG A 72 6.65 19.17 4.77
C ARG A 72 7.01 20.65 4.60
N SER A 73 6.96 21.15 3.37
CA SER A 73 7.20 22.58 3.05
C SER A 73 5.98 23.47 3.28
N GLY A 74 4.90 22.92 3.77
CA GLY A 74 3.59 23.56 3.83
C GLY A 74 2.80 23.39 2.52
N GLY A 75 1.48 23.56 2.62
CA GLY A 75 0.55 23.34 1.52
C GLY A 75 0.21 21.87 1.29
N THR A 76 -0.52 21.60 0.21
CA THR A 76 -1.03 20.26 -0.11
C THR A 76 -0.67 19.87 -1.54
N LYS A 77 -0.59 18.56 -1.79
CA LYS A 77 -0.43 17.97 -3.11
C LYS A 77 -1.53 16.95 -3.35
N LEU A 78 -2.19 17.03 -4.51
CA LEU A 78 -3.11 15.98 -4.95
C LEU A 78 -2.32 14.79 -5.50
N CYS A 79 -2.66 13.61 -5.04
CA CYS A 79 -2.09 12.34 -5.48
C CYS A 79 -3.19 11.39 -5.93
N ASP A 80 -2.97 10.74 -7.07
CA ASP A 80 -3.88 9.75 -7.61
C ASP A 80 -3.70 8.42 -6.87
N VAL A 81 -4.80 7.86 -6.39
CA VAL A 81 -4.85 6.54 -5.75
C VAL A 81 -6.05 5.76 -6.29
N ALA A 82 -6.01 4.45 -6.25
CA ALA A 82 -7.16 3.65 -6.58
C ALA A 82 -8.22 3.73 -5.47
N ASN A 83 -9.46 3.93 -5.85
CA ASN A 83 -10.61 3.82 -4.95
C ASN A 83 -10.78 2.36 -4.54
N PRO A 84 -10.60 2.00 -3.25
CA PRO A 84 -10.64 0.60 -2.82
C PRO A 84 -11.98 -0.10 -3.13
N HIS A 85 -13.09 0.63 -3.11
CA HIS A 85 -14.42 0.11 -3.42
C HIS A 85 -14.56 -0.19 -4.91
N ALA A 86 -14.19 0.76 -5.77
CA ALA A 86 -14.26 0.61 -7.22
C ALA A 86 -13.31 -0.50 -7.70
N LEU A 87 -12.11 -0.57 -7.14
CA LEU A 87 -11.12 -1.59 -7.47
C LEU A 87 -11.59 -2.99 -7.07
N LEU A 88 -12.14 -3.15 -5.86
CA LEU A 88 -12.71 -4.43 -5.42
C LEU A 88 -13.94 -4.83 -6.26
N TYR A 89 -14.80 -3.86 -6.62
CA TYR A 89 -15.94 -4.08 -7.49
C TYR A 89 -15.52 -4.63 -8.86
N LEU A 90 -14.51 -4.02 -9.48
CA LEU A 90 -13.96 -4.45 -10.77
C LEU A 90 -13.24 -5.80 -10.66
N ALA A 91 -12.44 -6.00 -9.63
CA ALA A 91 -11.77 -7.28 -9.39
C ALA A 91 -12.78 -8.43 -9.25
N ALA A 92 -13.90 -8.19 -8.56
CA ALA A 92 -14.97 -9.18 -8.40
C ALA A 92 -15.62 -9.61 -9.73
N SER A 93 -15.58 -8.77 -10.76
CA SER A 93 -16.06 -9.10 -12.10
C SER A 93 -15.06 -9.93 -12.92
N CYS A 94 -13.78 -9.97 -12.52
CA CYS A 94 -12.75 -10.76 -13.18
C CYS A 94 -12.94 -12.25 -12.89
N LYS A 95 -12.93 -13.11 -13.93
CA LYS A 95 -13.26 -14.53 -13.84
C LYS A 95 -12.53 -15.27 -12.70
N MET A 96 -11.21 -15.11 -12.61
CA MET A 96 -10.40 -15.82 -11.58
C MET A 96 -10.70 -15.33 -10.16
N PHE A 97 -10.72 -14.02 -9.98
CA PHE A 97 -11.00 -13.42 -8.68
C PHE A 97 -12.44 -13.72 -8.21
N SER A 98 -13.40 -13.64 -9.13
CA SER A 98 -14.80 -14.00 -8.93
C SER A 98 -14.99 -15.43 -8.44
N ALA A 99 -14.35 -16.39 -9.11
CA ALA A 99 -14.45 -17.81 -8.76
C ALA A 99 -13.93 -18.06 -7.33
N GLU A 100 -12.81 -17.44 -6.97
CA GLU A 100 -12.23 -17.60 -5.64
C GLU A 100 -13.06 -16.90 -4.56
N LEU A 101 -13.55 -15.68 -4.83
CA LEU A 101 -14.49 -14.98 -3.94
C LEU A 101 -15.73 -15.85 -3.65
N LYS A 102 -16.35 -16.39 -4.71
CA LYS A 102 -17.53 -17.25 -4.58
C LYS A 102 -17.24 -18.52 -3.78
N ARG A 103 -16.11 -19.16 -4.05
CA ARG A 103 -15.67 -20.36 -3.34
C ARG A 103 -15.53 -20.11 -1.84
N VAL A 104 -14.85 -19.02 -1.46
CA VAL A 104 -14.63 -18.66 -0.06
C VAL A 104 -15.92 -18.22 0.59
N TYR A 105 -16.72 -17.38 -0.08
CA TYR A 105 -18.00 -16.90 0.47
C TYR A 105 -18.98 -18.04 0.77
N ASN A 106 -19.04 -19.04 -0.08
CA ASN A 106 -19.90 -20.21 0.15
C ASN A 106 -19.43 -21.06 1.35
N LYS A 107 -18.12 -21.07 1.65
CA LYS A 107 -17.55 -21.80 2.78
C LYS A 107 -17.61 -21.01 4.09
N ASP A 108 -17.33 -19.71 4.03
CA ASP A 108 -17.20 -18.82 5.17
C ASP A 108 -17.75 -17.43 4.80
N PRO A 109 -19.08 -17.25 4.78
CA PRO A 109 -19.70 -16.01 4.40
C PRO A 109 -19.34 -14.89 5.38
N CYS A 110 -18.98 -13.70 4.82
CA CYS A 110 -18.74 -12.53 5.63
C CYS A 110 -20.04 -11.74 5.92
N GLY A 111 -20.00 -10.96 6.98
CA GLY A 111 -21.10 -10.09 7.40
C GLY A 111 -20.60 -8.97 8.31
N PRO A 112 -21.48 -8.03 8.73
CA PRO A 112 -21.08 -6.89 9.57
C PRO A 112 -20.51 -7.33 10.93
N THR A 113 -20.96 -8.45 11.49
CA THR A 113 -20.46 -9.01 12.75
C THR A 113 -19.23 -9.89 12.56
N ARG A 114 -19.00 -10.38 11.34
CA ARG A 114 -17.89 -11.26 10.97
C ARG A 114 -17.29 -10.83 9.62
N PRO A 115 -16.71 -9.64 9.54
CA PRO A 115 -16.06 -9.17 8.31
C PRO A 115 -14.82 -10.01 8.01
N TRP A 116 -14.53 -10.21 6.72
CA TRP A 116 -13.27 -10.81 6.29
C TRP A 116 -12.10 -9.88 6.61
N LYS A 117 -10.91 -10.45 6.64
CA LYS A 117 -9.67 -9.77 7.02
C LYS A 117 -8.97 -9.20 5.78
N LEU A 118 -8.75 -7.89 5.77
CA LEU A 118 -7.95 -7.20 4.78
C LEU A 118 -6.53 -7.02 5.32
N CYS A 119 -5.53 -7.42 4.57
CA CYS A 119 -4.15 -6.99 4.79
C CYS A 119 -3.78 -5.91 3.78
N VAL A 120 -3.02 -4.92 4.24
CA VAL A 120 -2.39 -3.91 3.38
C VAL A 120 -0.90 -4.20 3.36
N TYR A 121 -0.30 -4.23 2.17
CA TYR A 121 1.11 -4.49 1.96
C TYR A 121 1.76 -3.28 1.32
N CYS A 122 2.90 -2.86 1.87
CA CYS A 122 3.70 -1.76 1.35
C CYS A 122 5.10 -2.24 1.02
N ASP A 123 5.61 -1.84 -0.14
CA ASP A 123 6.94 -2.21 -0.59
C ASP A 123 7.56 -1.13 -1.48
N GLU A 124 8.87 -1.00 -1.40
CA GLU A 124 9.64 -0.14 -2.29
C GLU A 124 10.20 -0.94 -3.46
N ALA A 125 9.73 -0.64 -4.66
CA ALA A 125 10.28 -1.22 -5.88
C ALA A 125 11.28 -0.26 -6.53
N LYS A 126 12.39 -0.81 -6.99
CA LYS A 126 13.42 -0.08 -7.75
C LYS A 126 13.46 -0.57 -9.20
N PRO A 127 12.54 -0.11 -10.06
CA PRO A 127 12.53 -0.51 -11.45
C PRO A 127 13.79 0.00 -12.16
N GLY A 128 14.46 -0.88 -12.88
CA GLY A 128 15.63 -0.55 -13.69
C GLY A 128 16.86 -1.38 -13.36
N ASN A 129 18.01 -0.95 -13.88
CA ASN A 129 19.27 -1.65 -13.65
C ASN A 129 19.78 -1.41 -12.22
N ALA A 130 19.77 -2.47 -11.39
CA ALA A 130 20.24 -2.42 -10.01
C ALA A 130 21.71 -1.99 -9.87
N PHE A 131 22.50 -2.11 -10.94
CA PHE A 131 23.92 -1.73 -10.98
C PHE A 131 24.17 -0.25 -11.31
N LYS A 132 23.13 0.54 -11.63
CA LYS A 132 23.26 1.99 -11.78
C LYS A 132 23.16 2.66 -10.42
N GLN A 133 24.27 3.28 -9.96
CA GLN A 133 24.34 4.02 -8.70
C GLN A 133 23.31 5.17 -8.58
N ASP A 134 22.89 5.76 -9.70
CA ASP A 134 21.92 6.86 -9.76
C ASP A 134 20.50 6.42 -10.08
N ASN A 135 20.08 5.22 -9.67
CA ASN A 135 18.70 4.79 -9.92
C ASN A 135 17.70 5.50 -9.00
N LYS A 136 17.37 6.76 -9.36
CA LYS A 136 16.38 7.60 -8.66
C LYS A 136 14.91 7.20 -8.93
N ARG A 137 14.66 6.05 -9.59
CA ARG A 137 13.32 5.56 -9.97
C ARG A 137 12.73 4.61 -8.94
N SER A 138 12.89 4.94 -7.69
CA SER A 138 12.28 4.18 -6.60
C SER A 138 10.80 4.51 -6.50
N LEU A 139 9.95 3.48 -6.41
CA LEU A 139 8.51 3.58 -6.30
C LEU A 139 8.04 2.96 -4.99
N GLN A 140 7.17 3.65 -4.29
CA GLN A 140 6.44 3.12 -3.16
C GLN A 140 5.11 2.55 -3.65
N ASN A 141 4.89 1.28 -3.42
CA ASN A 141 3.68 0.57 -3.82
C ASN A 141 2.85 0.21 -2.59
N VAL A 142 1.53 0.34 -2.73
CA VAL A 142 0.58 -0.08 -1.71
C VAL A 142 -0.40 -1.05 -2.35
N TYR A 143 -0.51 -2.22 -1.76
CA TYR A 143 -1.41 -3.28 -2.20
C TYR A 143 -2.36 -3.68 -1.08
N ALA A 144 -3.51 -4.24 -1.43
CA ALA A 144 -4.39 -4.89 -0.48
C ALA A 144 -4.71 -6.32 -0.90
N GLY A 145 -4.79 -7.22 0.07
CA GLY A 145 -5.16 -8.61 -0.14
C GLY A 145 -6.22 -9.05 0.87
N ILE A 146 -7.14 -9.90 0.44
CA ILE A 146 -8.17 -10.48 1.32
C ILE A 146 -7.62 -11.79 1.89
N MET A 147 -7.28 -11.80 3.17
CA MET A 147 -6.63 -12.95 3.83
C MET A 147 -7.48 -14.22 3.80
N ASN A 148 -8.80 -14.08 3.79
CA ASN A 148 -9.73 -15.21 3.76
C ASN A 148 -9.67 -16.01 2.45
N LEU A 149 -9.11 -15.43 1.36
CA LEU A 149 -8.86 -16.17 0.12
C LEU A 149 -7.79 -17.29 0.33
N GLY A 150 -6.96 -17.12 1.35
CA GLY A 150 -5.95 -18.11 1.74
C GLY A 150 -4.61 -17.95 1.04
N ALA A 151 -3.59 -18.66 1.56
CA ALA A 151 -2.20 -18.50 1.12
C ALA A 151 -1.99 -18.83 -0.37
N ALA A 152 -2.69 -19.85 -0.90
CA ALA A 152 -2.55 -20.25 -2.30
C ALA A 152 -3.06 -19.17 -3.28
N ALA A 153 -4.09 -18.40 -2.91
CA ALA A 153 -4.55 -17.26 -3.69
C ALA A 153 -3.58 -16.08 -3.53
N LEU A 154 -3.21 -15.74 -2.30
CA LEU A 154 -2.31 -14.63 -2.02
C LEU A 154 -0.86 -14.83 -2.53
N ALA A 155 -0.49 -16.03 -2.90
CA ALA A 155 0.77 -16.29 -3.61
C ALA A 155 0.76 -15.85 -5.08
N LYS A 156 -0.39 -15.40 -5.61
CA LYS A 156 -0.55 -14.96 -7.00
C LYS A 156 -0.83 -13.47 -7.03
N GLU A 157 -0.19 -12.77 -7.96
CA GLU A 157 -0.35 -11.31 -8.14
C GLU A 157 -1.80 -10.91 -8.44
N ASP A 158 -2.57 -11.75 -9.15
CA ASP A 158 -3.96 -11.50 -9.52
C ASP A 158 -4.92 -11.27 -8.34
N PHE A 159 -4.52 -11.66 -7.12
CA PHE A 159 -5.33 -11.48 -5.91
C PHE A 159 -4.89 -10.31 -5.03
N TRP A 160 -3.93 -9.52 -5.51
CA TRP A 160 -3.51 -8.29 -4.87
C TRP A 160 -4.06 -7.08 -5.60
N LEU A 161 -4.76 -6.23 -4.87
CA LEU A 161 -5.35 -4.99 -5.37
C LEU A 161 -4.33 -3.87 -5.22
N ALA A 162 -3.81 -3.34 -6.33
CA ALA A 162 -2.88 -2.22 -6.32
C ALA A 162 -3.62 -0.91 -5.99
N LEU A 163 -3.40 -0.38 -4.79
CA LEU A 163 -4.07 0.82 -4.28
C LEU A 163 -3.34 2.11 -4.64
N ALA A 164 -2.02 2.09 -4.64
CA ALA A 164 -1.20 3.24 -5.02
C ALA A 164 0.17 2.82 -5.51
N THR A 165 0.74 3.62 -6.43
CA THR A 165 2.14 3.57 -6.84
C THR A 165 2.63 5.00 -6.94
N LEU A 166 3.53 5.41 -6.05
CA LEU A 166 4.02 6.76 -5.91
C LEU A 166 5.54 6.79 -6.01
N GLU A 167 6.10 7.84 -6.61
CA GLU A 167 7.55 8.03 -6.59
C GLU A 167 8.05 8.23 -5.15
N SER A 168 9.10 7.51 -4.73
CA SER A 168 9.68 7.66 -3.38
C SER A 168 10.12 9.08 -3.10
N THR A 169 10.61 9.80 -4.12
CA THR A 169 10.97 11.23 -4.04
C THR A 169 9.76 12.14 -3.79
N ALA A 170 8.58 11.76 -4.27
CA ALA A 170 7.34 12.48 -4.01
C ALA A 170 6.84 12.20 -2.59
N VAL A 171 6.87 10.94 -2.16
CA VAL A 171 6.49 10.52 -0.80
C VAL A 171 7.40 11.16 0.26
N ALA A 172 8.70 11.30 0.00
CA ALA A 172 9.63 11.96 0.90
C ALA A 172 9.30 13.44 1.20
N LYS A 173 8.54 14.10 0.31
CA LYS A 173 8.08 15.49 0.50
C LYS A 173 6.77 15.59 1.28
N VAL A 174 6.06 14.48 1.43
CA VAL A 174 4.80 14.42 2.17
C VAL A 174 5.09 14.48 3.69
N GLU A 175 4.30 15.25 4.42
CA GLU A 175 4.34 15.25 5.88
C GLU A 175 3.93 13.86 6.39
N GLY A 176 4.77 13.24 7.24
CA GLY A 176 4.52 11.85 7.65
C GLY A 176 4.75 10.78 6.57
N GLY A 177 5.15 11.16 5.35
CA GLY A 177 5.54 10.19 4.30
C GLY A 177 4.48 9.14 4.00
N MET A 178 4.87 7.86 4.02
CA MET A 178 3.98 6.71 3.77
C MET A 178 2.83 6.59 4.78
N SER A 179 3.01 7.05 6.01
CA SER A 179 1.96 7.05 7.03
C SER A 179 0.72 7.83 6.55
N GLN A 180 0.93 9.03 6.01
CA GLN A 180 -0.17 9.85 5.49
C GLN A 180 -0.82 9.23 4.25
N VAL A 181 -0.03 8.65 3.35
CA VAL A 181 -0.54 7.96 2.15
C VAL A 181 -1.47 6.81 2.54
N ILE A 182 -1.00 5.93 3.42
CA ILE A 182 -1.79 4.79 3.89
C ILE A 182 -3.02 5.26 4.67
N GLY A 183 -2.86 6.27 5.54
CA GLY A 183 -3.97 6.87 6.27
C GLY A 183 -5.06 7.40 5.32
N ALA A 184 -4.68 8.07 4.23
CA ALA A 184 -5.63 8.54 3.22
C ALA A 184 -6.36 7.38 2.52
N ILE A 185 -5.66 6.30 2.15
CA ILE A 185 -6.25 5.11 1.54
C ILE A 185 -7.21 4.40 2.51
N LEU A 186 -6.81 4.26 3.78
CA LEU A 186 -7.67 3.65 4.80
C LEU A 186 -8.92 4.48 5.09
N LYS A 187 -8.81 5.82 5.07
CA LYS A 187 -9.99 6.70 5.15
C LYS A 187 -10.94 6.48 3.99
N LEU A 188 -10.44 6.34 2.76
CA LEU A 188 -11.28 6.00 1.61
C LEU A 188 -12.00 4.67 1.82
N ALA A 189 -11.33 3.65 2.34
CA ALA A 189 -11.89 2.31 2.53
C ALA A 189 -12.91 2.22 3.67
N PHE A 190 -12.69 2.97 4.78
CA PHE A 190 -13.40 2.74 6.03
C PHE A 190 -14.11 3.96 6.61
N ASP A 191 -13.88 5.18 6.09
CA ASP A 191 -14.42 6.41 6.67
C ASP A 191 -15.18 7.30 5.69
N LEU A 192 -15.35 6.87 4.43
CA LEU A 192 -16.13 7.64 3.46
C LEU A 192 -17.63 7.52 3.77
N HIS A 193 -18.30 8.68 3.85
CA HIS A 193 -19.75 8.70 4.06
C HIS A 193 -20.50 7.86 3.00
N GLY A 194 -21.26 6.87 3.47
CA GLY A 194 -22.01 5.95 2.61
C GLY A 194 -21.24 4.72 2.13
N TYR A 195 -19.91 4.73 2.21
CA TYR A 195 -19.06 3.62 1.78
C TYR A 195 -18.06 3.27 2.90
N ASN A 196 -18.34 2.22 3.65
CA ASN A 196 -17.46 1.70 4.68
C ASN A 196 -17.40 0.20 4.56
N LEU A 197 -16.25 -0.34 4.18
CA LEU A 197 -16.08 -1.78 3.91
C LEU A 197 -16.39 -2.65 5.13
N GLU A 198 -16.19 -2.15 6.34
CA GLU A 198 -16.45 -2.92 7.57
C GLU A 198 -17.93 -2.88 7.99
N ARG A 199 -18.53 -1.68 7.97
CA ARG A 199 -19.88 -1.46 8.55
C ARG A 199 -20.99 -1.63 7.52
N ALA A 200 -20.83 -1.05 6.34
CA ALA A 200 -21.82 -1.08 5.26
C ALA A 200 -21.61 -2.27 4.31
N GLY A 201 -20.35 -2.70 4.18
CA GLY A 201 -19.94 -3.66 3.18
C GLY A 201 -20.06 -3.10 1.76
N LEU A 202 -19.57 -3.86 0.80
CA LEU A 202 -19.63 -3.53 -0.62
C LEU A 202 -20.44 -4.59 -1.37
N GLU A 203 -21.48 -4.17 -2.08
CA GLU A 203 -22.16 -5.05 -3.03
C GLU A 203 -21.32 -5.17 -4.30
N VAL A 204 -20.98 -6.40 -4.66
CA VAL A 204 -20.21 -6.72 -5.87
C VAL A 204 -21.01 -7.65 -6.76
N VAL A 205 -20.80 -7.52 -8.07
CA VAL A 205 -21.36 -8.42 -9.07
C VAL A 205 -20.25 -9.31 -9.59
N LEU A 206 -20.36 -10.61 -9.37
CA LEU A 206 -19.40 -11.60 -9.83
C LEU A 206 -19.48 -11.80 -11.34
N HIS A 207 -18.45 -12.41 -11.91
CA HIS A 207 -18.37 -12.69 -13.35
C HIS A 207 -19.59 -13.46 -13.90
N ASP A 208 -20.21 -14.31 -13.11
CA ASP A 208 -21.41 -15.10 -13.45
C ASP A 208 -22.73 -14.37 -13.16
N GLY A 209 -22.68 -13.09 -12.78
CA GLY A 209 -23.85 -12.28 -12.43
C GLY A 209 -24.33 -12.44 -10.99
N THR A 210 -23.75 -13.36 -10.20
CA THR A 210 -24.10 -13.50 -8.78
C THR A 210 -23.75 -12.22 -8.03
N ARG A 211 -24.66 -11.74 -7.17
CA ARG A 211 -24.41 -10.60 -6.29
C ARG A 211 -24.00 -11.07 -4.91
N LEU A 212 -22.93 -10.51 -4.37
CA LEU A 212 -22.47 -10.74 -3.02
C LEU A 212 -22.28 -9.40 -2.30
N ARG A 213 -22.47 -9.40 -0.98
CA ARG A 213 -22.08 -8.26 -0.16
C ARG A 213 -20.87 -8.63 0.67
N ILE A 214 -19.75 -7.98 0.41
CA ILE A 214 -18.45 -8.26 1.02
C ILE A 214 -18.20 -7.24 2.12
N PHE A 215 -17.92 -7.75 3.32
CA PHE A 215 -17.52 -6.97 4.49
C PHE A 215 -16.06 -7.23 4.79
N LEU A 216 -15.26 -6.16 4.90
CA LEU A 216 -13.82 -6.25 5.16
C LEU A 216 -13.45 -5.39 6.35
N LYS A 217 -12.56 -5.88 7.21
CA LYS A 217 -11.89 -5.09 8.25
C LYS A 217 -10.38 -5.14 8.08
N LEU A 218 -9.70 -4.07 8.42
CA LEU A 218 -8.24 -4.07 8.47
C LEU A 218 -7.77 -5.05 9.54
N ALA A 219 -6.95 -6.03 9.16
CA ALA A 219 -6.41 -7.03 10.06
C ALA A 219 -4.92 -6.84 10.33
N CYS A 220 -4.16 -6.49 9.31
CA CYS A 220 -2.74 -6.23 9.46
C CYS A 220 -2.21 -5.32 8.34
N LEU A 221 -1.08 -4.71 8.63
CA LEU A 221 -0.22 -4.03 7.70
C LEU A 221 1.05 -4.85 7.55
N LEU A 222 1.40 -5.20 6.33
CA LEU A 222 2.61 -5.94 5.98
C LEU A 222 3.58 -5.00 5.30
N CYS A 223 4.80 -4.96 5.77
CA CYS A 223 5.92 -4.25 5.15
C CYS A 223 7.22 -4.85 5.66
N ASP A 224 8.32 -4.58 4.98
CA ASP A 224 9.63 -4.84 5.53
C ASP A 224 9.89 -3.93 6.77
N GLU A 225 10.98 -4.15 7.47
CA GLU A 225 11.33 -3.37 8.67
C GLU A 225 11.41 -1.86 8.33
N SER A 226 12.04 -1.53 7.22
CA SER A 226 12.17 -0.15 6.72
C SER A 226 10.81 0.49 6.43
N GLY A 227 9.93 -0.24 5.74
CA GLY A 227 8.56 0.19 5.45
C GLY A 227 7.73 0.35 6.72
N LEU A 228 7.88 -0.56 7.69
CA LEU A 228 7.18 -0.48 8.97
C LEU A 228 7.53 0.81 9.72
N HIS A 229 8.82 1.15 9.77
CA HIS A 229 9.29 2.40 10.39
C HIS A 229 8.76 3.64 9.66
N GLN A 230 8.71 3.61 8.32
CA GLN A 230 8.17 4.71 7.53
C GLN A 230 6.66 4.90 7.77
N VAL A 231 5.91 3.82 7.88
CA VAL A 231 4.45 3.88 8.09
C VAL A 231 4.09 4.34 9.48
N TRP A 232 4.77 3.83 10.49
CA TRP A 232 4.54 4.19 11.89
C TRP A 232 5.34 5.42 12.34
N MET A 233 6.14 6.01 11.43
CA MET A 233 7.03 7.13 11.72
C MET A 233 8.01 6.87 12.87
N CYS A 234 8.38 5.62 13.09
CA CYS A 234 9.31 5.22 14.11
C CYS A 234 10.75 5.27 13.61
N LYS A 235 11.67 5.59 14.48
CA LYS A 235 13.09 5.40 14.18
C LYS A 235 13.40 3.90 14.19
N GLY A 236 14.18 3.43 13.19
CA GLY A 236 14.63 2.05 13.12
C GLY A 236 15.60 1.67 14.22
N ALA A 237 16.42 0.65 13.97
CA ALA A 237 17.40 0.09 14.90
C ALA A 237 18.36 1.12 15.56
N SER A 238 18.51 2.31 14.94
CA SER A 238 19.25 3.44 15.51
C SER A 238 18.43 4.30 16.48
N GLY A 239 17.15 4.03 16.64
CA GLY A 239 16.25 4.74 17.56
C GLY A 239 16.33 4.17 18.97
N THR A 240 15.81 4.94 19.93
CA THR A 240 15.69 4.51 21.33
C THR A 240 14.73 3.33 21.49
N LYS A 241 13.70 3.23 20.62
CA LYS A 241 12.77 2.11 20.52
C LYS A 241 12.94 1.39 19.19
N CYS A 242 13.24 0.11 19.23
CA CYS A 242 13.30 -0.73 18.03
C CYS A 242 11.97 -1.41 17.68
N CYS A 243 11.04 -1.50 18.61
CA CYS A 243 9.78 -2.21 18.45
C CYS A 243 8.60 -1.26 18.65
N VAL A 244 7.72 -1.16 17.64
CA VAL A 244 6.49 -0.33 17.69
C VAL A 244 5.41 -0.91 18.59
N GLU A 245 5.52 -2.18 18.95
CA GLU A 245 4.55 -2.87 19.80
C GLU A 245 4.92 -2.89 21.30
N CYS A 246 6.20 -2.65 21.62
CA CYS A 246 6.72 -2.80 22.97
C CYS A 246 6.98 -1.45 23.62
N MET A 247 6.78 -1.38 24.95
CA MET A 247 7.08 -0.19 25.74
C MET A 247 8.56 -0.05 26.12
N TYR A 248 9.44 -0.94 25.64
CA TYR A 248 10.83 -0.99 26.04
C TYR A 248 11.76 -0.19 25.15
N ILE A 249 12.78 0.44 25.74
CA ILE A 249 13.85 1.16 25.08
C ILE A 249 15.09 0.27 24.87
N VAL A 250 15.85 0.51 23.82
CA VAL A 250 17.03 -0.27 23.49
C VAL A 250 18.32 0.47 23.79
N ASN A 251 18.32 1.80 23.72
CA ASN A 251 19.54 2.60 23.84
C ASN A 251 19.65 3.24 25.23
N PRO A 252 20.64 2.79 26.07
CA PRO A 252 20.84 3.31 27.41
C PRO A 252 21.42 4.75 27.45
N ASN A 253 21.86 5.31 26.31
CA ASN A 253 22.49 6.65 26.28
C ASN A 253 21.51 7.80 26.52
N TRP A 254 20.20 7.53 26.68
CA TRP A 254 19.17 8.54 26.91
C TRP A 254 18.73 8.67 28.37
N VAL A 255 18.96 7.63 29.14
CA VAL A 255 18.71 7.64 30.56
C VAL A 255 20.01 7.15 31.21
N ALA A 256 20.61 7.95 32.06
CA ALA A 256 21.69 7.45 32.86
C ALA A 256 21.17 6.19 33.55
N ALA A 257 21.91 5.09 33.44
CA ALA A 257 21.46 3.77 33.93
C ALA A 257 21.07 3.79 35.44
N ASP A 258 21.50 4.82 36.15
CA ASP A 258 21.26 5.07 37.56
C ASP A 258 19.96 5.88 37.82
N GLU A 259 19.33 6.45 36.77
CA GLU A 259 18.10 7.25 36.88
C GLU A 259 16.82 6.46 36.60
N VAL A 260 16.94 5.23 36.08
CA VAL A 260 15.79 4.35 35.91
C VAL A 260 15.55 3.62 37.22
N GLY A 261 14.69 4.18 38.05
CA GLY A 261 14.24 3.54 39.29
C GLY A 261 13.56 2.19 38.99
N GLU A 262 13.52 1.30 39.98
CA GLU A 262 12.84 -0.01 39.85
C GLU A 262 11.34 0.12 39.55
N ASP A 263 10.75 1.29 39.79
CA ASP A 263 9.33 1.63 39.59
C ASP A 263 9.05 2.42 38.29
N ASP A 264 10.06 2.73 37.48
CA ASP A 264 9.87 3.41 36.22
C ASP A 264 9.36 2.46 35.15
N ASP A 265 8.29 2.86 34.45
CA ASP A 265 7.69 2.12 33.32
C ASP A 265 8.64 1.92 32.12
N LEU A 266 9.83 2.53 32.16
CA LEU A 266 10.87 2.45 31.14
C LEU A 266 11.86 1.32 31.46
N VAL A 267 11.60 0.13 30.94
CA VAL A 267 12.51 -1.01 31.10
C VAL A 267 13.35 -1.20 29.84
N LEU A 268 14.68 -1.34 30.03
CA LEU A 268 15.57 -1.68 28.93
C LEU A 268 15.19 -3.05 28.33
N PHE A 269 15.01 -3.09 27.02
CA PHE A 269 14.70 -4.32 26.29
C PHE A 269 15.71 -5.44 26.59
N THR A 270 16.99 -5.08 26.74
CA THR A 270 18.08 -6.03 27.05
C THR A 270 17.98 -6.66 28.43
N LYS A 271 17.18 -6.14 29.34
CA LYS A 271 16.91 -6.71 30.68
C LYS A 271 15.77 -7.75 30.67
N VAL A 272 15.04 -7.88 29.57
CA VAL A 272 13.90 -8.82 29.45
C VAL A 272 14.35 -10.07 28.72
N PHE A 273 14.62 -11.14 29.46
CA PHE A 273 15.06 -12.44 28.92
C PHE A 273 13.92 -13.35 28.47
N ASP A 274 12.69 -13.03 28.81
CA ASP A 274 11.50 -13.83 28.47
C ASP A 274 10.52 -12.98 27.65
N VAL A 275 10.37 -13.32 26.38
CA VAL A 275 9.46 -12.63 25.42
C VAL A 275 8.03 -12.53 25.94
N ARG A 276 7.58 -13.48 26.79
CA ARG A 276 6.22 -13.46 27.37
C ARG A 276 6.05 -12.35 28.42
N LYS A 277 7.13 -11.82 28.94
CA LYS A 277 7.15 -10.71 29.90
C LYS A 277 7.25 -9.34 29.23
N LEU A 278 7.33 -9.28 27.91
CA LEU A 278 7.32 -8.02 27.17
C LEU A 278 5.97 -7.32 27.32
N VAL A 279 5.99 -6.14 27.90
CA VAL A 279 4.81 -5.28 27.99
C VAL A 279 4.58 -4.62 26.64
N ARG A 280 3.39 -4.84 26.08
CA ARG A 280 3.00 -4.26 24.80
C ARG A 280 2.18 -2.99 25.00
N HIS A 281 2.30 -2.08 24.06
CA HIS A 281 1.38 -0.96 23.97
C HIS A 281 -0.06 -1.46 23.81
N THR A 282 -0.95 -0.93 24.62
CA THR A 282 -2.38 -1.10 24.43
C THR A 282 -2.90 -0.02 23.47
N LYS A 283 -4.10 -0.22 22.93
CA LYS A 283 -4.78 0.82 22.15
C LYS A 283 -4.90 2.13 22.96
N HIS A 284 -5.15 2.03 24.24
CA HIS A 284 -5.26 3.19 25.15
C HIS A 284 -3.93 3.94 25.29
N THR A 285 -2.83 3.22 25.52
CA THR A 285 -1.51 3.87 25.66
C THR A 285 -1.06 4.54 24.36
N ILE A 286 -1.32 3.90 23.21
CA ILE A 286 -1.02 4.50 21.89
C ILE A 286 -1.84 5.78 21.67
N HIS A 287 -3.15 5.76 21.96
CA HIS A 287 -3.99 6.94 21.81
C HIS A 287 -3.52 8.06 22.75
N ALA A 288 -3.19 7.75 24.00
CA ALA A 288 -2.67 8.75 24.94
C ALA A 288 -1.37 9.41 24.45
N ILE A 289 -0.46 8.63 23.84
CA ILE A 289 0.77 9.17 23.25
C ILE A 289 0.43 10.09 22.07
N VAL A 290 -0.44 9.67 21.16
CA VAL A 290 -0.84 10.46 19.99
C VAL A 290 -1.51 11.76 20.40
N ASP A 291 -2.45 11.70 21.34
CA ASP A 291 -3.18 12.89 21.84
C ASP A 291 -2.24 13.87 22.54
N ASN A 292 -1.27 13.37 23.31
CA ASN A 292 -0.26 14.18 23.97
C ASN A 292 0.66 14.89 22.96
N LEU A 293 1.09 14.18 21.91
CA LEU A 293 1.91 14.76 20.84
C LEU A 293 1.10 15.78 20.02
N ALA A 294 -0.13 15.44 19.64
CA ALA A 294 -1.00 16.35 18.90
C ALA A 294 -1.26 17.65 19.65
N SER A 295 -1.46 17.58 20.97
CA SER A 295 -1.65 18.75 21.85
C SER A 295 -0.38 19.58 22.02
N ALA A 296 0.79 18.97 21.93
CA ALA A 296 2.07 19.66 22.11
C ALA A 296 2.55 20.38 20.83
N LYS A 297 2.18 19.86 19.65
CA LYS A 297 2.64 20.38 18.36
C LYS A 297 2.40 21.89 18.15
N PRO A 298 1.24 22.47 18.50
CA PRO A 298 1.00 23.89 18.30
C PRO A 298 1.67 24.80 19.36
N VAL A 299 2.18 24.24 20.46
CA VAL A 299 2.68 25.01 21.62
C VAL A 299 4.22 25.01 21.67
N LEU A 300 4.86 23.96 21.19
CA LEU A 300 6.31 23.80 21.26
C LEU A 300 6.98 24.30 19.97
N ASN A 301 8.17 24.90 20.12
CA ASN A 301 9.03 25.11 18.96
C ASN A 301 9.49 23.78 18.33
N ALA A 302 10.06 23.83 17.13
CA ALA A 302 10.41 22.64 16.37
C ALA A 302 11.41 21.70 17.09
N ASP A 303 12.35 22.26 17.85
CA ASP A 303 13.37 21.49 18.55
C ASP A 303 12.79 20.84 19.83
N ASP A 304 12.00 21.59 20.60
CA ASP A 304 11.33 21.07 21.80
C ASP A 304 10.26 20.03 21.44
N PHE A 305 9.52 20.24 20.34
CA PHE A 305 8.57 19.25 19.86
C PHE A 305 9.28 17.95 19.45
N LYS A 306 10.41 18.06 18.75
CA LYS A 306 11.22 16.91 18.34
C LYS A 306 11.80 16.16 19.55
N ALA A 307 12.21 16.88 20.61
CA ALA A 307 12.63 16.28 21.85
C ALA A 307 11.49 15.54 22.54
N LYS A 308 10.28 16.16 22.60
CA LYS A 308 9.08 15.53 23.17
C LYS A 308 8.62 14.31 22.35
N GLU A 309 8.68 14.37 21.02
CA GLU A 309 8.38 13.25 20.14
C GLU A 309 9.33 12.07 20.42
N GLN A 310 10.62 12.36 20.64
CA GLN A 310 11.60 11.34 20.98
C GLN A 310 11.33 10.71 22.34
N THR A 311 10.99 11.49 23.37
CA THR A 311 10.67 10.99 24.72
C THR A 311 9.33 10.27 24.77
N SER A 312 8.30 10.75 24.08
CA SER A 312 6.99 10.07 24.01
C SER A 312 7.03 8.78 23.18
N SER A 313 7.98 8.69 22.28
CA SER A 313 8.28 7.47 21.54
C SER A 313 9.20 6.54 22.33
N SER A 314 9.71 6.98 23.47
CA SER A 314 10.45 6.21 24.46
C SER A 314 9.52 5.74 25.56
#